data_96d682696db69f8c155b89aaa36bc57b
#
_entry.id   96d682696db69f8c155b89aaa36bc57b
#
_cell.length_a   1.000
_cell.length_b   1.000
_cell.length_c   1.000
_cell.angle_alpha   90.00
_cell.angle_beta   90.00
_cell.angle_gamma   90.00
#
_symmetry.space_group_name_H-M   'P 1'
#
loop_
_entity.id
_entity.type
_entity.pdbx_description
1 polymer ?
#
loop_
_entity_poly.entity_id
_entity_poly.type
_entity_poly.pdbx_seq_one_letter_code
_entity_poly.pdbx_strand_id
1 'polypeptide(L)'
;MSYVLRYLLSLQQVRRGTGTRLVREIVCYADDFVIIGHASQLMKAMKKATRWAKSTLGLEIKRAWQQVRFASFEEEKRVKAARAQGSKHRTPALDMMGFAVRRTYTIVRKGVFRRIRRQLIRAGRDLALLGYVPHWRASKLTAYNGWFTNSDSANLEEKYQVETIMKAARWSVARWSMIQNNRRKAA
;
A
#
# COMPACT_ATOMS: atom_id res chain seq x y z
N MET A 1 3.84 -13.38 -15.49
CA MET A 1 2.64 -12.71 -14.90
C MET A 1 1.54 -12.43 -15.92
N SER A 2 1.84 -11.85 -17.11
CA SER A 2 0.82 -11.51 -18.13
C SER A 2 -0.10 -12.68 -18.56
N TYR A 3 0.43 -13.89 -18.68
CA TYR A 3 -0.36 -15.07 -19.04
C TYR A 3 -1.43 -15.42 -18.00
N VAL A 4 -1.11 -15.34 -16.71
CA VAL A 4 -2.07 -15.58 -15.62
C VAL A 4 -3.20 -14.55 -15.64
N LEU A 5 -2.87 -13.28 -15.88
CA LEU A 5 -3.86 -12.20 -15.96
C LEU A 5 -4.79 -12.38 -17.16
N ARG A 6 -4.26 -12.71 -18.35
CA ARG A 6 -5.05 -13.01 -19.54
C ARG A 6 -5.98 -14.20 -19.30
N TYR A 7 -5.47 -15.28 -18.69
CA TYR A 7 -6.29 -16.43 -18.32
C TYR A 7 -7.43 -16.04 -17.37
N LEU A 8 -7.15 -15.28 -16.31
CA LEU A 8 -8.17 -14.82 -15.38
C LEU A 8 -9.28 -14.00 -16.06
N LEU A 9 -8.91 -13.10 -16.96
CA LEU A 9 -9.88 -12.28 -17.72
C LEU A 9 -10.70 -13.09 -18.73
N SER A 10 -10.16 -14.21 -19.24
CA SER A 10 -10.88 -15.10 -20.16
C SER A 10 -11.89 -16.01 -19.46
N LEU A 11 -11.81 -16.16 -18.14
CA LEU A 11 -12.68 -17.05 -17.39
C LEU A 11 -14.14 -16.60 -17.42
N GLN A 12 -14.99 -17.48 -17.96
CA GLN A 12 -16.44 -17.27 -18.00
C GLN A 12 -17.17 -18.43 -17.33
N GLN A 13 -18.35 -18.15 -16.83
CA GLN A 13 -19.33 -19.13 -16.42
C GLN A 13 -20.51 -19.04 -17.37
N VAL A 14 -20.77 -20.12 -18.12
CA VAL A 14 -21.94 -20.21 -18.98
C VAL A 14 -23.13 -20.74 -18.16
N ARG A 15 -24.23 -20.02 -18.16
CA ARG A 15 -25.52 -20.44 -17.61
C ARG A 15 -26.61 -20.15 -18.63
N ARG A 16 -27.38 -21.17 -19.01
CA ARG A 16 -28.51 -21.05 -19.97
C ARG A 16 -28.11 -20.29 -21.25
N GLY A 17 -26.95 -20.61 -21.82
CA GLY A 17 -26.43 -19.96 -23.03
C GLY A 17 -25.77 -18.60 -22.83
N THR A 18 -25.87 -17.98 -21.64
CA THR A 18 -25.27 -16.67 -21.38
C THR A 18 -23.92 -16.82 -20.65
N GLY A 19 -22.87 -16.28 -21.25
CA GLY A 19 -21.53 -16.24 -20.66
C GLY A 19 -21.34 -15.06 -19.72
N THR A 20 -21.07 -15.32 -18.45
CA THR A 20 -20.75 -14.27 -17.46
C THR A 20 -19.29 -14.35 -17.05
N ARG A 21 -18.56 -13.25 -17.13
CA ARG A 21 -17.15 -13.18 -16.68
C ARG A 21 -17.05 -13.44 -15.17
N LEU A 22 -16.11 -14.30 -14.78
CA LEU A 22 -15.86 -14.59 -13.37
C LEU A 22 -15.06 -13.46 -12.68
N VAL A 23 -14.24 -12.75 -13.43
CA VAL A 23 -13.43 -11.62 -12.99
C VAL A 23 -13.85 -10.39 -13.79
N ARG A 24 -14.13 -9.28 -13.11
CA ARG A 24 -14.50 -8.01 -13.75
C ARG A 24 -13.25 -7.22 -14.10
N GLU A 25 -12.38 -7.03 -13.12
CA GLU A 25 -11.17 -6.23 -13.23
C GLU A 25 -10.01 -6.88 -12.50
N ILE A 26 -8.80 -6.54 -12.91
CA ILE A 26 -7.56 -6.97 -12.27
C ILE A 26 -6.66 -5.75 -12.13
N VAL A 27 -6.12 -5.56 -10.92
CA VAL A 27 -5.05 -4.62 -10.64
C VAL A 27 -3.80 -5.44 -10.32
N CYS A 28 -2.71 -5.17 -11.02
CA CYS A 28 -1.45 -5.88 -10.87
C CYS A 28 -0.32 -4.90 -10.53
N TYR A 29 0.52 -5.27 -9.58
CA TYR A 29 1.74 -4.55 -9.25
C TYR A 29 2.85 -5.57 -8.95
N ALA A 30 3.83 -5.63 -9.81
CA ALA A 30 4.89 -6.64 -9.79
C ALA A 30 4.32 -8.07 -9.67
N ASP A 31 4.56 -8.75 -8.55
CA ASP A 31 4.09 -10.11 -8.29
C ASP A 31 2.74 -10.16 -7.56
N ASP A 32 2.28 -9.02 -7.05
CA ASP A 32 1.00 -8.91 -6.35
C ASP A 32 -0.11 -8.57 -7.34
N PHE A 33 -1.26 -9.23 -7.24
CA PHE A 33 -2.45 -8.88 -8.02
C PHE A 33 -3.72 -8.96 -7.19
N VAL A 34 -4.66 -8.09 -7.53
CA VAL A 34 -6.00 -8.02 -6.95
C VAL A 34 -7.00 -8.29 -8.04
N ILE A 35 -7.90 -9.24 -7.81
CA ILE A 35 -9.02 -9.51 -8.72
C ILE A 35 -10.31 -8.94 -8.12
N ILE A 36 -11.10 -8.30 -8.97
CA ILE A 36 -12.35 -7.65 -8.60
C ILE A 36 -13.49 -8.35 -9.29
N GLY A 37 -14.54 -8.66 -8.55
CA GLY A 37 -15.71 -9.34 -9.08
C GLY A 37 -16.69 -9.76 -7.99
N HIS A 38 -17.67 -10.60 -8.36
CA HIS A 38 -18.65 -11.12 -7.40
C HIS A 38 -18.02 -12.21 -6.52
N ALA A 39 -18.24 -12.18 -5.22
CA ALA A 39 -17.58 -13.03 -4.23
C ALA A 39 -17.58 -14.53 -4.59
N SER A 40 -18.74 -15.08 -4.96
CA SER A 40 -18.87 -16.50 -5.34
C SER A 40 -18.12 -16.88 -6.62
N GLN A 41 -17.96 -15.91 -7.52
CA GLN A 41 -17.26 -16.08 -8.79
C GLN A 41 -15.73 -15.99 -8.62
N LEU A 42 -15.26 -15.08 -7.77
CA LEU A 42 -13.85 -14.91 -7.48
C LEU A 42 -13.21 -16.17 -6.90
N MET A 43 -13.91 -16.87 -6.00
CA MET A 43 -13.44 -18.15 -5.46
C MET A 43 -13.23 -19.20 -6.55
N LYS A 44 -14.18 -19.30 -7.49
CA LYS A 44 -14.08 -20.21 -8.64
C LYS A 44 -12.94 -19.81 -9.57
N ALA A 45 -12.79 -18.51 -9.85
CA ALA A 45 -11.71 -17.97 -10.69
C ALA A 45 -10.33 -18.29 -10.09
N MET A 46 -10.14 -18.06 -8.78
CA MET A 46 -8.89 -18.36 -8.11
C MET A 46 -8.53 -19.86 -8.13
N LYS A 47 -9.49 -20.75 -7.86
CA LYS A 47 -9.26 -22.19 -7.95
C LYS A 47 -8.85 -22.63 -9.36
N LYS A 48 -9.49 -22.10 -10.40
CA LYS A 48 -9.14 -22.38 -11.81
C LYS A 48 -7.76 -21.81 -12.13
N ALA A 49 -7.47 -20.56 -11.78
CA ALA A 49 -6.18 -19.92 -12.03
C ALA A 49 -5.02 -20.63 -11.34
N THR A 50 -5.20 -21.08 -10.09
CA THR A 50 -4.17 -21.81 -9.35
C THR A 50 -3.84 -23.15 -10.02
N ARG A 51 -4.88 -23.90 -10.47
CA ARG A 51 -4.65 -25.15 -11.19
C ARG A 51 -3.94 -24.92 -12.51
N TRP A 52 -4.45 -23.99 -13.30
CA TRP A 52 -3.90 -23.66 -14.61
C TRP A 52 -2.46 -23.16 -14.54
N ALA A 53 -2.15 -22.24 -13.61
CA ALA A 53 -0.80 -21.72 -13.42
C ALA A 53 0.19 -22.86 -13.07
N LYS A 54 -0.23 -23.81 -12.22
CA LYS A 54 0.60 -24.95 -11.85
C LYS A 54 0.79 -25.92 -13.04
N SER A 55 -0.29 -26.28 -13.76
CA SER A 55 -0.22 -27.27 -14.83
C SER A 55 0.41 -26.75 -16.11
N THR A 56 0.20 -25.46 -16.45
CA THR A 56 0.62 -24.90 -17.75
C THR A 56 1.92 -24.11 -17.66
N LEU A 57 2.15 -23.42 -16.53
CA LEU A 57 3.30 -22.55 -16.36
C LEU A 57 4.32 -23.03 -15.33
N GLY A 58 4.04 -24.12 -14.59
CA GLY A 58 4.85 -24.55 -13.46
C GLY A 58 4.90 -23.55 -12.30
N LEU A 59 4.00 -22.55 -12.27
CA LEU A 59 3.98 -21.48 -11.26
C LEU A 59 3.04 -21.85 -10.12
N GLU A 60 3.50 -21.59 -8.90
CA GLU A 60 2.68 -21.74 -7.71
C GLU A 60 2.13 -20.39 -7.22
N ILE A 61 0.79 -20.25 -7.25
CA ILE A 61 0.12 -19.10 -6.63
C ILE A 61 0.03 -19.36 -5.13
N LYS A 62 0.54 -18.43 -4.32
CA LYS A 62 0.50 -18.52 -2.85
C LYS A 62 -0.93 -18.74 -2.37
N ARG A 63 -1.10 -19.70 -1.45
CA ARG A 63 -2.42 -20.04 -0.89
C ARG A 63 -2.98 -19.00 0.09
N ALA A 64 -2.14 -18.09 0.58
CA ALA A 64 -2.50 -17.06 1.56
C ALA A 64 -3.16 -15.81 0.93
N TRP A 65 -4.01 -16.00 -0.10
CA TRP A 65 -4.81 -14.92 -0.65
C TRP A 65 -6.03 -14.63 0.24
N GLN A 66 -6.41 -13.37 0.32
CA GLN A 66 -7.51 -12.90 1.15
C GLN A 66 -8.66 -12.43 0.28
N GLN A 67 -9.88 -12.77 0.68
CA GLN A 67 -11.08 -12.19 0.11
C GLN A 67 -11.54 -11.03 1.00
N VAL A 68 -11.60 -9.83 0.44
CA VAL A 68 -12.03 -8.63 1.14
C VAL A 68 -13.34 -8.13 0.52
N ARG A 69 -14.38 -7.98 1.34
CA ARG A 69 -15.59 -7.26 0.98
C ARG A 69 -15.46 -5.84 1.50
N PHE A 70 -15.44 -4.86 0.60
CA PHE A 70 -15.52 -3.48 1.01
C PHE A 70 -16.89 -3.18 1.66
N ALA A 71 -16.85 -2.46 2.76
CA ALA A 71 -18.04 -1.96 3.44
C ALA A 71 -18.84 -1.03 2.51
N SER A 72 -20.15 -0.91 2.72
CA SER A 72 -20.94 0.11 2.06
C SER A 72 -20.56 1.51 2.59
N PHE A 73 -20.95 2.56 1.87
CA PHE A 73 -20.72 3.93 2.31
C PHE A 73 -21.35 4.21 3.68
N GLU A 74 -22.58 3.75 3.87
CA GLU A 74 -23.29 3.89 5.13
C GLU A 74 -22.65 3.11 6.29
N GLU A 75 -22.13 1.93 6.01
CA GLU A 75 -21.42 1.12 6.99
C GLU A 75 -20.12 1.81 7.42
N GLU A 76 -19.34 2.36 6.49
CA GLU A 76 -18.14 3.14 6.82
C GLU A 76 -18.47 4.39 7.63
N LYS A 77 -19.54 5.11 7.30
CA LYS A 77 -19.99 6.29 8.04
C LYS A 77 -20.37 5.93 9.49
N ARG A 78 -21.13 4.83 9.69
CA ARG A 78 -21.47 4.32 11.02
C ARG A 78 -20.22 3.94 11.83
N VAL A 79 -19.29 3.21 11.23
CA VAL A 79 -18.05 2.82 11.90
C VAL A 79 -17.19 4.03 12.24
N LYS A 80 -17.13 5.04 11.36
CA LYS A 80 -16.42 6.31 11.63
C LYS A 80 -17.02 7.05 12.82
N ALA A 81 -18.36 7.16 12.89
CA ALA A 81 -19.09 7.76 14.01
C ALA A 81 -18.85 7.00 15.33
N ALA A 82 -18.97 5.67 15.32
CA ALA A 82 -18.70 4.83 16.48
C ALA A 82 -17.24 4.95 16.99
N ARG A 83 -16.28 5.13 16.08
CA ARG A 83 -14.87 5.37 16.45
C ARG A 83 -14.63 6.72 17.11
N ALA A 84 -15.36 7.76 16.71
CA ALA A 84 -15.33 9.05 17.39
C ALA A 84 -15.80 8.93 18.87
N GLN A 85 -16.67 7.94 19.14
CA GLN A 85 -17.17 7.60 20.47
C GLN A 85 -16.31 6.54 21.20
N GLY A 86 -15.09 6.25 20.71
CA GLY A 86 -14.14 5.34 21.35
C GLY A 86 -14.18 3.88 20.87
N SER A 87 -15.04 3.50 19.92
CA SER A 87 -15.04 2.15 19.36
C SER A 87 -13.73 1.80 18.67
N LYS A 88 -13.24 0.57 18.86
CA LYS A 88 -12.05 0.03 18.19
C LYS A 88 -12.37 -0.67 16.86
N HIS A 89 -13.65 -0.83 16.54
CA HIS A 89 -14.08 -1.53 15.33
C HIS A 89 -13.63 -0.77 14.06
N ARG A 90 -13.25 -1.51 13.02
CA ARG A 90 -12.85 -0.99 11.71
C ARG A 90 -13.47 -1.83 10.62
N THR A 91 -13.84 -1.19 9.52
CA THR A 91 -14.25 -1.89 8.31
C THR A 91 -13.10 -2.72 7.73
N PRO A 92 -13.41 -3.82 7.03
CA PRO A 92 -12.41 -4.60 6.31
C PRO A 92 -11.60 -3.70 5.35
N ALA A 93 -10.32 -4.04 5.18
CA ALA A 93 -9.42 -3.32 4.29
C ALA A 93 -8.64 -4.31 3.42
N LEU A 94 -8.36 -3.91 2.19
CA LEU A 94 -7.42 -4.60 1.32
C LEU A 94 -5.99 -4.19 1.69
N ASP A 95 -5.18 -5.14 2.11
CA ASP A 95 -3.74 -4.94 2.34
C ASP A 95 -2.99 -5.11 1.01
N MET A 96 -2.53 -4.00 0.45
CA MET A 96 -1.77 -4.00 -0.81
C MET A 96 -0.62 -2.99 -0.75
N MET A 97 0.57 -3.38 -1.19
CA MET A 97 1.76 -2.50 -1.28
C MET A 97 2.08 -1.73 0.02
N GLY A 98 1.73 -2.29 1.18
CA GLY A 98 1.95 -1.63 2.48
C GLY A 98 0.89 -0.60 2.86
N PHE A 99 -0.17 -0.48 2.08
CA PHE A 99 -1.37 0.28 2.41
C PHE A 99 -2.49 -0.63 2.86
N ALA A 100 -3.39 -0.10 3.67
CA ALA A 100 -4.69 -0.69 3.98
C ALA A 100 -5.75 0.18 3.31
N VAL A 101 -6.22 -0.29 2.15
CA VAL A 101 -7.18 0.40 1.29
C VAL A 101 -8.61 0.05 1.72
N ARG A 102 -9.43 1.06 1.94
CA ARG A 102 -10.87 0.96 2.17
C ARG A 102 -11.63 1.66 1.07
N ARG A 103 -12.93 1.61 1.11
CA ARG A 103 -13.77 2.21 0.08
C ARG A 103 -13.56 3.72 -0.04
N THR A 104 -13.48 4.43 1.07
CA THR A 104 -13.46 5.90 1.11
C THR A 104 -12.11 6.48 1.51
N TYR A 105 -11.19 5.67 2.03
CA TYR A 105 -9.88 6.15 2.46
C TYR A 105 -8.81 5.06 2.44
N THR A 106 -7.58 5.50 2.31
CA THR A 106 -6.38 4.65 2.33
C THR A 106 -5.46 5.09 3.47
N ILE A 107 -4.97 4.15 4.24
CA ILE A 107 -3.99 4.43 5.30
C ILE A 107 -2.76 3.56 5.15
N VAL A 108 -1.64 4.03 5.66
CA VAL A 108 -0.41 3.24 5.73
C VAL A 108 -0.62 2.04 6.67
N ARG A 109 -0.23 0.84 6.22
CA ARG A 109 -0.34 -0.39 7.03
C ARG A 109 0.44 -0.26 8.33
N LYS A 110 -0.13 -0.77 9.43
CA LYS A 110 0.40 -0.64 10.80
C LYS A 110 1.89 -0.94 10.94
N GLY A 111 2.38 -2.00 10.29
CA GLY A 111 3.80 -2.38 10.35
C GLY A 111 4.73 -1.37 9.68
N VAL A 112 4.33 -0.84 8.52
CA VAL A 112 5.05 0.22 7.80
C VAL A 112 5.01 1.51 8.61
N PHE A 113 3.82 1.91 9.07
CA PHE A 113 3.64 3.10 9.89
C PHE A 113 4.51 3.11 11.15
N ARG A 114 4.62 1.97 11.87
CA ARG A 114 5.48 1.86 13.06
C ARG A 114 6.96 2.13 12.75
N ARG A 115 7.42 1.70 11.57
CA ARG A 115 8.81 1.95 11.12
C ARG A 115 9.01 3.43 10.80
N ILE A 116 8.10 4.02 10.03
CA ILE A 116 8.13 5.44 9.67
C ILE A 116 8.09 6.30 10.93
N ARG A 117 7.13 6.06 11.82
CA ARG A 117 6.98 6.78 13.10
C ARG A 117 8.28 6.80 13.91
N ARG A 118 8.95 5.66 14.03
CA ARG A 118 10.24 5.60 14.76
C ARG A 118 11.31 6.47 14.13
N GLN A 119 11.36 6.53 12.80
CA GLN A 119 12.32 7.40 12.10
C GLN A 119 11.96 8.89 12.26
N LEU A 120 10.67 9.24 12.19
CA LEU A 120 10.23 10.63 12.41
C LEU A 120 10.57 11.12 13.82
N ILE A 121 10.27 10.35 14.86
CA ILE A 121 10.60 10.71 16.24
C ILE A 121 12.10 10.91 16.42
N ARG A 122 12.91 10.02 15.86
CA ARG A 122 14.38 10.15 15.94
C ARG A 122 14.89 11.36 15.15
N ALA A 123 14.34 11.62 13.98
CA ALA A 123 14.72 12.78 13.18
C ALA A 123 14.30 14.11 13.82
N GLY A 124 13.14 14.14 14.48
CA GLY A 124 12.73 15.30 15.27
C GLY A 124 13.69 15.60 16.43
N ARG A 125 14.19 14.54 17.10
CA ARG A 125 15.23 14.69 18.14
C ARG A 125 16.56 15.17 17.56
N ASP A 126 17.01 14.60 16.43
CA ASP A 126 18.24 15.03 15.77
C ASP A 126 18.12 16.52 15.37
N LEU A 127 16.98 16.91 14.78
CA LEU A 127 16.73 18.29 14.38
C LEU A 127 16.76 19.26 15.57
N ALA A 128 16.18 18.86 16.70
CA ALA A 128 16.19 19.68 17.92
C ALA A 128 17.59 19.81 18.55
N LEU A 129 18.39 18.73 18.52
CA LEU A 129 19.70 18.70 19.17
C LEU A 129 20.82 19.23 18.26
N LEU A 130 20.79 18.92 16.97
CA LEU A 130 21.87 19.18 16.01
C LEU A 130 21.55 20.32 15.04
N GLY A 131 20.28 20.76 14.98
CA GLY A 131 19.82 21.71 13.97
C GLY A 131 19.66 21.12 12.56
N TYR A 132 19.95 19.82 12.35
CA TYR A 132 19.82 19.13 11.06
C TYR A 132 19.50 17.64 11.26
N VAL A 133 19.02 16.99 10.19
CA VAL A 133 18.83 15.54 10.17
C VAL A 133 20.05 14.88 9.51
N PRO A 134 20.75 13.94 10.15
CA PRO A 134 21.89 13.26 9.56
C PRO A 134 21.55 12.57 8.23
N HIS A 135 22.45 12.64 7.24
CA HIS A 135 22.20 12.17 5.86
C HIS A 135 21.65 10.74 5.80
N TRP A 136 22.21 9.81 6.55
CA TRP A 136 21.78 8.40 6.55
C TRP A 136 20.33 8.21 7.04
N ARG A 137 19.85 9.10 7.92
CA ARG A 137 18.44 9.12 8.36
C ARG A 137 17.57 9.89 7.38
N ALA A 138 18.09 10.99 6.84
CA ALA A 138 17.43 11.81 5.85
C ALA A 138 17.07 11.01 4.60
N SER A 139 18.02 10.19 4.08
CA SER A 139 17.79 9.32 2.92
C SER A 139 16.69 8.28 3.17
N LYS A 140 16.60 7.72 4.39
CA LYS A 140 15.51 6.81 4.76
C LYS A 140 14.16 7.51 4.83
N LEU A 141 14.13 8.73 5.35
CA LEU A 141 12.89 9.51 5.47
C LEU A 141 12.36 9.96 4.11
N THR A 142 13.25 10.44 3.23
CA THR A 142 12.82 10.86 1.88
C THR A 142 12.23 9.70 1.09
N ALA A 143 12.76 8.47 1.28
CA ALA A 143 12.16 7.27 0.70
C ALA A 143 10.75 6.96 1.22
N TYR A 144 10.39 7.44 2.42
CA TYR A 144 9.04 7.26 2.97
C TYR A 144 8.03 8.31 2.52
N ASN A 145 8.44 9.34 1.77
CA ASN A 145 7.54 10.43 1.38
C ASN A 145 6.30 9.92 0.64
N GLY A 146 6.47 8.99 -0.30
CA GLY A 146 5.35 8.41 -1.05
C GLY A 146 4.28 7.71 -0.21
N TRP A 147 4.62 7.30 1.02
CA TRP A 147 3.63 6.72 1.94
C TRP A 147 2.64 7.76 2.48
N PHE A 148 3.08 8.99 2.66
CA PHE A 148 2.22 10.09 3.10
C PHE A 148 1.42 10.65 1.93
N THR A 149 2.04 10.94 0.81
CA THR A 149 1.36 11.51 -0.36
C THR A 149 0.27 10.61 -0.94
N ASN A 150 0.35 9.29 -0.73
CA ASN A 150 -0.60 8.31 -1.25
C ASN A 150 -1.53 7.74 -0.15
N SER A 151 -1.68 8.42 0.98
CA SER A 151 -2.57 7.99 2.06
C SER A 151 -3.25 9.16 2.77
N ASP A 152 -4.38 8.88 3.40
CA ASP A 152 -5.12 9.84 4.23
C ASP A 152 -4.44 9.97 5.59
N SER A 153 -3.29 10.64 5.62
CA SER A 153 -2.38 10.73 6.76
C SER A 153 -2.30 12.10 7.43
N ALA A 154 -3.14 13.08 7.05
CA ALA A 154 -3.08 14.47 7.52
C ALA A 154 -2.91 14.62 9.05
N ASN A 155 -3.73 13.92 9.84
CA ASN A 155 -3.63 13.96 11.32
C ASN A 155 -2.29 13.40 11.85
N LEU A 156 -1.65 12.49 11.11
CA LEU A 156 -0.35 11.93 11.48
C LEU A 156 0.77 12.87 11.07
N GLU A 157 0.61 13.54 9.93
CA GLU A 157 1.55 14.51 9.41
C GLU A 157 1.66 15.70 10.35
N GLU A 158 0.54 16.22 10.80
CA GLU A 158 0.48 17.26 11.81
C GLU A 158 1.10 16.82 13.15
N LYS A 159 0.65 15.68 13.70
CA LYS A 159 1.12 15.16 14.99
C LYS A 159 2.63 14.95 15.07
N TYR A 160 3.27 14.54 13.98
CA TYR A 160 4.71 14.25 13.92
C TYR A 160 5.49 15.32 13.19
N GLN A 161 4.90 16.48 12.87
CA GLN A 161 5.53 17.57 12.14
C GLN A 161 6.26 17.09 10.89
N VAL A 162 5.59 16.20 10.13
CA VAL A 162 6.19 15.48 9.01
C VAL A 162 6.76 16.46 7.98
N GLU A 163 6.05 17.53 7.66
CA GLU A 163 6.47 18.52 6.68
C GLU A 163 7.81 19.15 7.06
N THR A 164 7.93 19.64 8.31
CA THR A 164 9.17 20.27 8.84
C THR A 164 10.34 19.28 8.80
N ILE A 165 10.13 18.06 9.28
CA ILE A 165 11.16 17.01 9.29
C ILE A 165 11.56 16.62 7.88
N MET A 166 10.60 16.48 6.95
CA MET A 166 10.87 16.13 5.57
C MET A 166 11.60 17.25 4.81
N LYS A 167 11.29 18.51 5.09
CA LYS A 167 12.02 19.67 4.54
C LYS A 167 13.49 19.64 4.98
N ALA A 168 13.75 19.44 6.28
CA ALA A 168 15.10 19.31 6.81
C ALA A 168 15.84 18.09 6.24
N ALA A 169 15.14 16.95 6.08
CA ALA A 169 15.72 15.73 5.48
C ALA A 169 16.11 15.95 4.01
N ARG A 170 15.23 16.55 3.20
CA ARG A 170 15.53 16.87 1.79
C ARG A 170 16.73 17.80 1.67
N TRP A 171 16.82 18.82 2.52
CA TRP A 171 17.97 19.71 2.56
C TRP A 171 19.27 18.96 2.88
N SER A 172 19.26 18.06 3.85
CA SER A 172 20.44 17.25 4.22
C SER A 172 20.87 16.34 3.09
N VAL A 173 19.93 15.71 2.36
CA VAL A 173 20.24 14.88 1.19
C VAL A 173 20.86 15.71 0.07
N ALA A 174 20.26 16.86 -0.25
CA ALA A 174 20.77 17.77 -1.28
C ALA A 174 22.19 18.24 -0.98
N ARG A 175 22.43 18.70 0.27
CA ARG A 175 23.75 19.15 0.71
C ARG A 175 24.80 18.03 0.58
N TRP A 176 24.47 16.81 0.98
CA TRP A 176 25.37 15.67 0.84
C TRP A 176 25.70 15.37 -0.62
N SER A 177 24.73 15.40 -1.50
CA SER A 177 24.93 15.21 -2.95
C SER A 177 25.86 16.26 -3.55
N MET A 178 25.72 17.53 -3.15
CA MET A 178 26.63 18.61 -3.56
C MET A 178 28.07 18.35 -3.12
N ILE A 179 28.28 17.95 -1.87
CA ILE A 179 29.61 17.63 -1.33
C ILE A 179 30.25 16.48 -2.11
N GLN A 180 29.50 15.42 -2.40
CA GLN A 180 30.01 14.27 -3.17
C GLN A 180 30.36 14.65 -4.60
N ASN A 181 29.53 15.46 -5.26
CA ASN A 181 29.81 15.95 -6.61
C ASN A 181 31.06 16.82 -6.68
N ASN A 182 31.28 17.68 -5.68
CA ASN A 182 32.49 18.52 -5.62
C ASN A 182 33.74 17.66 -5.40
N ARG A 183 33.67 16.64 -4.53
CA ARG A 183 34.78 15.69 -4.34
C ARG A 183 35.14 14.93 -5.63
N ARG A 184 34.14 14.49 -6.42
CA ARG A 184 34.35 13.82 -7.70
C ARG A 184 34.95 14.73 -8.78
N LYS A 185 34.70 16.05 -8.72
CA LYS A 185 35.30 17.00 -9.65
C LYS A 185 36.72 17.38 -9.27
N ALA A 186 37.13 17.20 -8.03
CA ALA A 186 38.44 17.51 -7.50
C ALA A 186 39.41 16.32 -7.52
N ALA A 187 38.92 15.11 -7.80
CA ALA A 187 39.70 13.88 -8.02
C ALA A 187 39.91 13.59 -9.52
#